data_1f22f38dd0dbaf17c4e327beee20c7cb
#
_entry.id   1f22f38dd0dbaf17c4e327beee20c7cb
#
_cell.length_a   1.000
_cell.length_b   1.000
_cell.length_c   1.000
_cell.angle_alpha   90.00
_cell.angle_beta   90.00
_cell.angle_gamma   90.00
#
_symmetry.space_group_name_H-M   'P 1'
#
loop_
_entity.id
_entity.type
_entity.pdbx_description
1 polymer ?
#
loop_
_entity_poly.entity_id
_entity_poly.type
_entity_poly.pdbx_seq_one_letter_code
_entity_poly.pdbx_strand_id
1 'polypeptide(L)'
;MILSKKSIKVIVLLLKIATVILFTILLLKADWETCIPVFSKLSLFNILLCFLLFYTGYFVKITRWRNILKGYEIHENYFTLFKVFLIGGYLGLISPGKIGDFGRLYYLNNKNDSNAILSSLIIDRINDLIVLVLLGGIGFY
;
A
#
# COMPACT_ATOMS: atom_id res chain seq x y z
N MET A 1 -4.71 -9.20 -30.81
CA MET A 1 -6.10 -8.72 -30.77
C MET A 1 -6.16 -7.53 -29.81
N ILE A 2 -6.05 -6.30 -30.35
CA ILE A 2 -5.97 -5.08 -29.55
C ILE A 2 -7.39 -4.62 -29.27
N LEU A 3 -7.83 -4.69 -28.01
CA LEU A 3 -9.14 -4.20 -27.59
C LEU A 3 -9.27 -2.71 -27.96
N SER A 4 -10.38 -2.33 -28.59
CA SER A 4 -10.68 -0.94 -28.91
C SER A 4 -10.69 -0.09 -27.63
N LYS A 5 -10.22 1.17 -27.71
CA LYS A 5 -10.29 2.13 -26.59
C LYS A 5 -11.70 2.26 -26.01
N LYS A 6 -12.73 2.04 -26.80
CA LYS A 6 -14.14 2.06 -26.39
C LYS A 6 -14.48 0.84 -25.55
N SER A 7 -13.99 -0.36 -25.92
CA SER A 7 -14.19 -1.60 -25.15
C SER A 7 -13.51 -1.55 -23.78
N ILE A 8 -12.31 -0.96 -23.70
CA ILE A 8 -11.59 -0.79 -22.42
C ILE A 8 -12.39 0.13 -21.47
N LYS A 9 -12.94 1.24 -21.96
CA LYS A 9 -13.78 2.12 -21.14
C LYS A 9 -15.02 1.43 -20.59
N VAL A 10 -15.68 0.60 -21.41
CA VAL A 10 -16.87 -0.16 -21.01
C VAL A 10 -16.50 -1.18 -19.92
N ILE A 11 -15.42 -1.93 -20.11
CA ILE A 11 -14.93 -2.90 -19.12
C ILE A 11 -14.61 -2.23 -17.78
N VAL A 12 -13.91 -1.10 -17.81
CA VAL A 12 -13.59 -0.32 -16.59
C VAL A 12 -14.86 0.19 -15.90
N LEU A 13 -15.86 0.62 -16.67
CA LEU A 13 -17.14 1.06 -16.11
C LEU A 13 -17.89 -0.10 -15.46
N LEU A 14 -17.95 -1.26 -16.12
CA LEU A 14 -18.59 -2.48 -15.57
C LEU A 14 -17.89 -2.94 -14.29
N LEU A 15 -16.56 -2.92 -14.24
CA LEU A 15 -15.80 -3.25 -13.03
C LEU A 15 -16.11 -2.27 -11.89
N LYS A 16 -16.19 -0.97 -12.15
CA LYS A 16 -16.57 0.02 -11.13
C LYS A 16 -17.97 -0.24 -10.58
N ILE A 17 -18.95 -0.48 -11.46
CA ILE A 17 -20.33 -0.80 -11.06
C ILE A 17 -20.35 -2.09 -10.22
N ALA A 18 -19.68 -3.15 -10.67
CA ALA A 18 -19.59 -4.41 -9.93
C ALA A 18 -18.96 -4.23 -8.55
N THR A 19 -17.91 -3.41 -8.43
CA THR A 19 -17.27 -3.08 -7.15
C THR A 19 -18.22 -2.35 -6.21
N VAL A 20 -18.98 -1.37 -6.71
CA VAL A 20 -19.97 -0.63 -5.90
C VAL A 20 -21.09 -1.56 -5.45
N ILE A 21 -21.62 -2.41 -6.34
CA ILE A 21 -22.67 -3.39 -6.00
C ILE A 21 -22.15 -4.35 -4.92
N LEU A 22 -20.96 -4.93 -5.12
CA LEU A 22 -20.34 -5.84 -4.13
C LEU A 22 -20.17 -5.17 -2.77
N PHE A 23 -19.67 -3.94 -2.75
CA PHE A 23 -19.49 -3.17 -1.52
C PHE A 23 -20.82 -2.90 -0.81
N THR A 24 -21.85 -2.52 -1.56
CA THR A 24 -23.20 -2.32 -1.03
C THR A 24 -23.77 -3.61 -0.44
N ILE A 25 -23.62 -4.75 -1.13
CA ILE A 25 -24.06 -6.06 -0.62
C ILE A 25 -23.34 -6.40 0.70
N LEU A 26 -22.03 -6.17 0.78
CA LEU A 26 -21.23 -6.42 1.98
C LEU A 26 -21.70 -5.53 3.14
N LEU A 27 -21.99 -4.26 2.89
CA LEU A 27 -22.51 -3.35 3.90
C LEU A 27 -23.90 -3.77 4.41
N LEU A 28 -24.78 -4.22 3.51
CA LEU A 28 -26.12 -4.68 3.88
C LEU A 28 -26.12 -6.01 4.63
N LYS A 29 -25.13 -6.86 4.38
CA LYS A 29 -24.95 -8.14 5.08
C LYS A 29 -24.14 -8.02 6.36
N ALA A 30 -23.52 -6.88 6.63
CA ALA A 30 -22.77 -6.65 7.86
C ALA A 30 -23.74 -6.66 9.05
N ASP A 31 -23.35 -7.40 10.09
CA ASP A 31 -24.10 -7.44 11.35
C ASP A 31 -23.78 -6.19 12.17
N TRP A 32 -24.56 -5.13 11.90
CA TRP A 32 -24.40 -3.84 12.57
C TRP A 32 -24.76 -3.89 14.05
N GLU A 33 -25.62 -4.83 14.46
CA GLU A 33 -26.03 -4.99 15.85
C GLU A 33 -24.85 -5.46 16.73
N THR A 34 -23.98 -6.30 16.18
CA THR A 34 -22.73 -6.71 16.87
C THR A 34 -21.60 -5.72 16.69
N CYS A 35 -21.51 -5.02 15.57
CA CYS A 35 -20.45 -4.07 15.30
C CYS A 35 -20.55 -2.78 16.13
N ILE A 36 -21.75 -2.19 16.24
CA ILE A 36 -21.93 -0.90 16.93
C ILE A 36 -21.51 -0.94 18.41
N PRO A 37 -21.88 -1.97 19.23
CA PRO A 37 -21.43 -2.06 20.61
C PRO A 37 -19.91 -2.24 20.76
N VAL A 38 -19.24 -2.86 19.78
CA VAL A 38 -17.77 -2.99 19.79
C VAL A 38 -17.13 -1.62 19.59
N PHE A 39 -17.64 -0.81 18.65
CA PHE A 39 -17.16 0.56 18.46
C PHE A 39 -17.36 1.45 19.68
N SER A 40 -18.49 1.34 20.37
CA SER A 40 -18.78 2.14 21.57
C SER A 40 -17.87 1.77 22.77
N LYS A 41 -17.31 0.56 22.79
CA LYS A 41 -16.35 0.11 23.82
C LYS A 41 -14.91 0.48 23.52
N LEU A 42 -14.60 1.03 22.34
CA LEU A 42 -13.26 1.45 22.00
C LEU A 42 -12.84 2.65 22.85
N SER A 43 -11.83 2.46 23.68
CA SER A 43 -11.19 3.55 24.40
C SER A 43 -10.47 4.47 23.43
N LEU A 44 -10.58 5.80 23.66
CA LEU A 44 -9.80 6.80 22.92
C LEU A 44 -8.31 6.49 22.95
N PHE A 45 -7.82 5.96 24.07
CA PHE A 45 -6.42 5.53 24.22
C PHE A 45 -6.04 4.44 23.21
N ASN A 46 -6.90 3.43 23.00
CA ASN A 46 -6.64 2.36 22.03
C ASN A 46 -6.60 2.90 20.60
N ILE A 47 -7.48 3.84 20.27
CA ILE A 47 -7.51 4.50 18.96
C ILE A 47 -6.21 5.27 18.73
N LEU A 48 -5.78 6.09 19.69
CA LEU A 48 -4.54 6.83 19.62
C LEU A 48 -3.32 5.91 19.52
N LEU A 49 -3.32 4.80 20.27
CA LEU A 49 -2.25 3.81 20.20
C LEU A 49 -2.17 3.15 18.81
N CYS A 50 -3.31 2.81 18.21
CA CYS A 50 -3.35 2.28 16.85
C CYS A 50 -2.80 3.29 15.83
N PHE A 51 -3.15 4.56 15.94
CA PHE A 51 -2.60 5.61 15.09
C PHE A 51 -1.08 5.75 15.27
N LEU A 52 -0.62 5.77 16.52
CA LEU A 52 0.81 5.86 16.83
C LEU A 52 1.60 4.70 16.20
N LEU A 53 1.12 3.46 16.39
CA LEU A 53 1.74 2.26 15.84
C LEU A 53 1.73 2.28 14.30
N PHE A 54 0.63 2.72 13.69
CA PHE A 54 0.51 2.84 12.24
C PHE A 54 1.54 3.82 11.67
N TYR A 55 1.62 5.04 12.22
CA TYR A 55 2.59 6.04 11.75
C TYR A 55 4.03 5.63 12.03
N THR A 56 4.30 4.99 13.17
CA THR A 56 5.62 4.44 13.49
C THR A 56 6.04 3.38 12.47
N GLY A 57 5.13 2.47 12.09
CA GLY A 57 5.36 1.48 11.05
C GLY A 57 5.68 2.11 9.69
N TYR A 58 4.96 3.19 9.31
CA TYR A 58 5.27 3.95 8.10
C TYR A 58 6.65 4.61 8.16
N PHE A 59 6.99 5.22 9.28
CA PHE A 59 8.29 5.87 9.48
C PHE A 59 9.45 4.86 9.35
N VAL A 60 9.33 3.69 9.96
CA VAL A 60 10.32 2.61 9.85
C VAL A 60 10.49 2.15 8.40
N LYS A 61 9.38 1.95 7.67
CA LYS A 61 9.41 1.55 6.25
C LYS A 61 10.09 2.60 5.37
N ILE A 62 9.78 3.87 5.58
CA ILE A 62 10.39 4.98 4.82
C ILE A 62 11.89 5.07 5.11
N THR A 63 12.29 4.93 6.38
CA THR A 63 13.70 4.94 6.79
C THR A 63 14.46 3.77 6.15
N ARG A 64 13.89 2.57 6.15
CA ARG A 64 14.46 1.41 5.50
C ARG A 64 14.66 1.68 3.99
N TRP A 65 13.61 2.13 3.30
CA TRP A 65 13.69 2.41 1.87
C TRP A 65 14.68 3.53 1.55
N ARG A 66 14.75 4.57 2.37
CA ARG A 66 15.76 5.63 2.26
C ARG A 66 17.19 5.08 2.34
N ASN A 67 17.44 4.13 3.24
CA ASN A 67 18.76 3.52 3.38
C ASN A 67 19.10 2.65 2.14
N ILE A 68 18.12 1.96 1.57
CA ILE A 68 18.30 1.24 0.30
C ILE A 68 18.65 2.22 -0.83
N LEU A 69 17.92 3.32 -0.96
CA LEU A 69 18.17 4.36 -1.98
C LEU A 69 19.56 5.00 -1.84
N LYS A 70 20.03 5.22 -0.62
CA LYS A 70 21.40 5.71 -0.37
C LYS A 70 22.47 4.75 -0.90
N GLY A 71 22.24 3.43 -0.86
CA GLY A 71 23.13 2.44 -1.46
C GLY A 71 23.25 2.56 -2.99
N TYR A 72 22.29 3.25 -3.63
CA TYR A 72 22.30 3.61 -5.05
C TYR A 72 22.67 5.08 -5.30
N GLU A 73 23.29 5.74 -4.30
CA GLU A 73 23.66 7.18 -4.36
C GLU A 73 22.47 8.13 -4.55
N ILE A 74 21.24 7.68 -4.32
CA ILE A 74 20.03 8.49 -4.40
C ILE A 74 19.76 9.11 -3.04
N HIS A 75 19.94 10.44 -2.95
CA HIS A 75 19.76 11.22 -1.74
C HIS A 75 18.50 12.07 -1.82
N GLU A 76 17.39 11.56 -1.30
CA GLU A 76 16.12 12.27 -1.27
C GLU A 76 15.73 12.67 0.17
N ASN A 77 14.99 13.79 0.27
CA ASN A 77 14.50 14.28 1.55
C ASN A 77 13.40 13.34 2.10
N TYR A 78 13.34 13.18 3.42
CA TYR A 78 12.29 12.40 4.10
C TYR A 78 10.88 12.79 3.67
N PHE A 79 10.61 14.08 3.54
CA PHE A 79 9.29 14.56 3.14
C PHE A 79 8.90 14.15 1.73
N THR A 80 9.86 14.16 0.79
CA THR A 80 9.66 13.66 -0.57
C THR A 80 9.38 12.17 -0.57
N LEU A 81 10.19 11.39 0.15
CA LEU A 81 10.02 9.94 0.28
C LEU A 81 8.69 9.59 0.95
N PHE A 82 8.28 10.34 1.97
CA PHE A 82 6.99 10.16 2.62
C PHE A 82 5.82 10.33 1.63
N LYS A 83 5.82 11.41 0.85
CA LYS A 83 4.80 11.65 -0.18
C LYS A 83 4.77 10.53 -1.22
N VAL A 84 5.93 10.15 -1.75
CA VAL A 84 6.06 9.10 -2.77
C VAL A 84 5.62 7.75 -2.21
N PHE A 85 5.93 7.47 -0.93
CA PHE A 85 5.52 6.26 -0.24
C PHE A 85 4.00 6.19 -0.06
N LEU A 86 3.36 7.31 0.32
CA LEU A 86 1.89 7.40 0.43
C LEU A 86 1.21 7.21 -0.91
N ILE A 87 1.72 7.86 -1.97
CA ILE A 87 1.17 7.71 -3.33
C ILE A 87 1.30 6.25 -3.79
N GLY A 88 2.47 5.63 -3.60
CA GLY A 88 2.68 4.22 -3.93
C GLY A 88 1.74 3.30 -3.17
N GLY A 89 1.58 3.52 -1.86
CA GLY A 89 0.65 2.78 -1.01
C GLY A 89 -0.81 2.91 -1.49
N TYR A 90 -1.24 4.12 -1.82
CA TYR A 90 -2.58 4.37 -2.36
C TYR A 90 -2.80 3.67 -3.72
N LEU A 91 -1.85 3.80 -4.64
CA LEU A 91 -1.89 3.10 -5.92
C LEU A 91 -1.83 1.57 -5.73
N GLY A 92 -1.09 1.10 -4.74
CA GLY A 92 -1.00 -0.31 -4.37
C GLY A 92 -2.31 -0.88 -3.82
N LEU A 93 -3.12 -0.07 -3.13
CA LEU A 93 -4.44 -0.47 -2.65
C LEU A 93 -5.46 -0.66 -3.79
N ILE A 94 -5.38 0.20 -4.82
CA ILE A 94 -6.32 0.17 -5.95
C ILE A 94 -5.92 -0.91 -6.98
N SER A 95 -4.61 -1.25 -7.05
CA SER A 95 -4.10 -2.17 -8.06
C SER A 95 -4.05 -3.62 -7.55
N PRO A 96 -4.42 -4.61 -8.38
CA PRO A 96 -4.29 -6.02 -8.03
C PRO A 96 -2.82 -6.37 -7.79
N GLY A 97 -2.55 -7.16 -6.76
CA GLY A 97 -1.19 -7.60 -6.43
C GLY A 97 -0.24 -6.50 -5.95
N LYS A 98 -0.75 -5.31 -5.58
CA LYS A 98 0.05 -4.15 -5.16
C LYS A 98 1.04 -3.65 -6.23
N ILE A 99 0.76 -3.90 -7.51
CA ILE A 99 1.58 -3.42 -8.63
C ILE A 99 1.69 -1.88 -8.63
N GLY A 100 0.65 -1.19 -8.12
CA GLY A 100 0.65 0.27 -8.01
C GLY A 100 1.77 0.86 -7.15
N ASP A 101 2.40 0.06 -6.28
CA ASP A 101 3.58 0.50 -5.53
C ASP A 101 4.75 0.87 -6.45
N PHE A 102 4.85 0.26 -7.65
CA PHE A 102 5.82 0.66 -8.66
C PHE A 102 5.55 2.07 -9.24
N GLY A 103 4.38 2.65 -8.97
CA GLY A 103 4.11 4.06 -9.25
C GLY A 103 5.11 5.02 -8.58
N ARG A 104 5.79 4.59 -7.51
CA ARG A 104 6.90 5.34 -6.89
C ARG A 104 8.03 5.62 -7.87
N LEU A 105 8.27 4.71 -8.83
CA LEU A 105 9.24 4.89 -9.90
C LEU A 105 8.97 6.18 -10.69
N TYR A 106 7.71 6.41 -11.08
CA TYR A 106 7.32 7.57 -11.88
C TYR A 106 7.61 8.90 -11.18
N TYR A 107 7.42 8.96 -9.86
CA TYR A 107 7.62 10.19 -9.08
C TYR A 107 9.08 10.50 -8.75
N LEU A 108 9.97 9.48 -8.73
CA LEU A 108 11.40 9.65 -8.45
C LEU A 108 12.25 9.71 -9.70
N ASN A 109 11.73 9.26 -10.86
CA ASN A 109 12.47 9.08 -12.10
C ASN A 109 12.98 10.39 -12.73
N ASN A 110 12.35 11.54 -12.44
CA ASN A 110 12.70 12.81 -13.06
C ASN A 110 14.12 13.32 -12.70
N LYS A 111 14.77 12.71 -11.69
CA LYS A 111 16.06 13.16 -11.16
C LYS A 111 17.10 12.02 -11.01
N ASN A 112 16.70 10.77 -11.11
CA ASN A 112 17.50 9.62 -10.72
C ASN A 112 17.42 8.49 -11.76
N ASP A 113 18.36 7.55 -11.71
CA ASP A 113 18.35 6.36 -12.56
C ASP A 113 17.14 5.46 -12.26
N SER A 114 16.33 5.23 -13.28
CA SER A 114 15.14 4.39 -13.21
C SER A 114 15.44 2.96 -12.76
N ASN A 115 16.58 2.41 -13.20
CA ASN A 115 16.99 1.05 -12.86
C ASN A 115 17.35 0.94 -11.38
N ALA A 116 18.04 1.93 -10.84
CA ALA A 116 18.39 2.00 -9.43
C ALA A 116 17.13 2.08 -8.54
N ILE A 117 16.16 2.91 -8.93
CA ILE A 117 14.88 3.02 -8.21
C ILE A 117 14.10 1.71 -8.28
N LEU A 118 14.01 1.08 -9.47
CA LEU A 118 13.33 -0.20 -9.63
C LEU A 118 13.97 -1.29 -8.78
N SER A 119 15.29 -1.38 -8.79
CA SER A 119 16.05 -2.34 -7.96
C SER A 119 15.79 -2.11 -6.48
N SER A 120 15.75 -0.85 -6.03
CA SER A 120 15.44 -0.50 -4.64
C SER A 120 14.04 -0.95 -4.21
N LEU A 121 13.03 -0.84 -5.11
CA LEU A 121 11.67 -1.29 -4.86
C LEU A 121 11.58 -2.82 -4.77
N ILE A 122 12.31 -3.54 -5.62
CA ILE A 122 12.39 -5.00 -5.57
C ILE A 122 13.01 -5.46 -4.26
N ILE A 123 14.13 -4.86 -3.84
CA ILE A 123 14.78 -5.16 -2.56
C ILE A 123 13.84 -4.88 -1.38
N ASP A 124 13.10 -3.76 -1.41
CA ASP A 124 12.10 -3.43 -0.39
C ASP A 124 11.04 -4.53 -0.28
N ARG A 125 10.57 -5.10 -1.40
CA ARG A 125 9.63 -6.23 -1.43
C ARG A 125 10.20 -7.54 -0.92
N ILE A 126 11.43 -7.86 -1.30
CA ILE A 126 12.12 -9.06 -0.80
C ILE A 126 12.24 -9.00 0.73
N ASN A 127 12.62 -7.85 1.29
CA ASN A 127 12.67 -7.66 2.73
C ASN A 127 11.30 -7.86 3.40
N ASP A 128 10.21 -7.35 2.82
CA ASP A 128 8.85 -7.58 3.34
C ASP A 128 8.50 -9.07 3.33
N LEU A 129 8.85 -9.80 2.26
CA LEU A 129 8.62 -11.26 2.17
C LEU A 129 9.42 -12.03 3.21
N ILE A 130 10.70 -11.69 3.41
CA ILE A 130 11.55 -12.33 4.42
C ILE A 130 10.93 -12.18 5.81
N VAL A 131 10.53 -10.96 6.18
CA VAL A 131 9.88 -10.70 7.48
C VAL A 131 8.59 -11.51 7.62
N LEU A 132 7.78 -11.59 6.56
CA LEU A 132 6.52 -12.32 6.56
C LEU A 132 6.74 -13.84 6.75
N VAL A 133 7.74 -14.40 6.07
CA VAL A 133 8.12 -15.82 6.21
C VAL A 133 8.65 -16.12 7.62
N LEU A 134 9.50 -15.24 8.17
CA LEU A 134 10.05 -15.41 9.51
C LEU A 134 8.93 -15.34 10.57
N LEU A 135 8.05 -14.35 10.49
CA LEU A 135 6.93 -14.22 11.43
C LEU A 135 5.93 -15.37 11.30
N GLY A 136 5.63 -15.78 10.06
CA GLY A 136 4.78 -16.93 9.78
C GLY A 136 5.38 -18.24 10.33
N GLY A 137 6.69 -18.44 10.17
CA GLY A 137 7.41 -19.60 10.72
C GLY A 137 7.38 -19.66 12.26
N ILE A 138 7.51 -18.50 12.92
CA ILE A 138 7.42 -18.42 14.41
C ILE A 138 5.97 -18.66 14.88
N GLY A 139 4.97 -18.23 14.13
CA GLY A 139 3.55 -18.39 14.50
C GLY A 139 3.01 -19.81 14.29
N PHE A 140 3.78 -20.69 13.63
CA PHE A 140 3.43 -22.11 13.45
C PHE A 140 3.96 -23.02 14.58
N TYR A 141 4.79 -22.48 15.48
CA TYR A 141 5.29 -23.14 16.68
C TYR A 141 4.54 -22.63 17.92
#